data_645818b6218ce718c4bdc46fa9f7c8c9
#
_entry.id   645818b6218ce718c4bdc46fa9f7c8c9
#
_cell.length_a   1.000
_cell.length_b   1.000
_cell.length_c   1.000
_cell.angle_alpha   90.00
_cell.angle_beta   90.00
_cell.angle_gamma   90.00
#
_symmetry.space_group_name_H-M   'P 1'
#
loop_
_entity.id
_entity.type
_entity.pdbx_description
1 polymer ?
#
loop_
_entity_poly.entity_id
_entity_poly.type
_entity_poly.pdbx_seq_one_letter_code
_entity_poly.pdbx_strand_id
1 'polypeptide(L)'
;MDRREFVYITGGAAFFRMLPSSLSAQESRPNHPQISESVAELYNHALVLDCNSGLPIEGGQLPLPQNDLDLVRESGINVVKSSLAGIKGDFAEAVKEIAYVDQMIEVHPSYFTQVRVSADLERAKREAKMGIILSFESVEMLEGKLESFDLFRNFGIRVMQLSYNRKSPFAAGVMEPKGGGLTPLGKEAVKKMNAIGITIDLSHANESTTTDVLAASSKPVIVSHAGCAAIHPHPRNKTDDQLRALADKGGVLGIYDLPYLAASPKQPTLDDYMAHMEHALKVAGEDHVGIGSDVPVKPFDTSPKALAEFNKFVEERQKSGLAAPEEDRPVYVVGLNIPRKLEVIADQLLKRGYSAALTEKVLGGNFVRVLTETWTP
;
A
#
# COMPACT_ATOMS: atom_id res chain seq x y z
N MET A 1 19.81 -10.94 -26.99
CA MET A 1 18.70 -10.73 -26.04
C MET A 1 19.26 -9.94 -24.87
N ASP A 2 18.89 -8.67 -24.82
CA ASP A 2 19.48 -7.69 -23.90
C ASP A 2 18.86 -7.83 -22.52
N ARG A 3 19.71 -7.96 -21.47
CA ARG A 3 19.35 -8.28 -20.08
C ARG A 3 18.79 -7.08 -19.29
N ARG A 4 18.09 -6.14 -19.90
CA ARG A 4 17.79 -4.82 -19.29
C ARG A 4 16.32 -4.48 -19.09
N GLU A 5 15.40 -5.44 -19.13
CA GLU A 5 13.97 -5.17 -18.89
C GLU A 5 13.45 -5.85 -17.62
N PHE A 6 13.79 -5.31 -16.46
CA PHE A 6 13.04 -5.55 -15.24
C PHE A 6 12.03 -4.42 -15.07
N VAL A 7 10.78 -4.68 -15.39
CA VAL A 7 9.65 -3.78 -15.10
C VAL A 7 9.03 -4.25 -13.79
N TYR A 8 9.26 -3.50 -12.73
CA TYR A 8 8.55 -3.69 -11.46
C TYR A 8 7.16 -3.10 -11.61
N ILE A 9 6.14 -3.95 -11.59
CA ILE A 9 4.74 -3.54 -11.49
C ILE A 9 4.29 -3.96 -10.10
N THR A 10 4.49 -3.10 -9.11
CA THR A 10 3.77 -3.21 -7.83
C THR A 10 2.32 -2.81 -8.07
N GLY A 11 1.39 -3.46 -7.38
CA GLY A 11 -0.03 -3.27 -7.59
C GLY A 11 -0.45 -1.81 -7.49
N GLY A 12 -0.88 -1.24 -8.61
CA GLY A 12 -1.33 0.15 -8.72
C GLY A 12 -0.23 1.19 -8.96
N ALA A 13 0.96 1.05 -8.42
CA ALA A 13 2.06 1.97 -8.67
C ALA A 13 2.89 1.50 -9.86
N ALA A 14 2.71 2.16 -11.00
CA ALA A 14 3.55 1.97 -12.16
C ALA A 14 4.90 2.65 -11.95
N PHE A 15 5.97 1.89 -11.86
CA PHE A 15 7.31 2.46 -11.88
C PHE A 15 7.72 2.80 -13.31
N PHE A 16 7.84 4.08 -13.58
CA PHE A 16 8.40 4.58 -14.82
C PHE A 16 9.92 4.41 -14.84
N ARG A 17 10.40 3.85 -15.94
CA ARG A 17 11.83 3.80 -16.24
C ARG A 17 12.29 5.21 -16.64
N MET A 18 12.85 5.99 -15.71
CA MET A 18 13.56 7.22 -16.07
C MET A 18 15.00 6.91 -16.42
N LEU A 19 15.42 7.35 -17.59
CA LEU A 19 16.84 7.46 -17.96
C LEU A 19 17.49 8.50 -17.05
N PRO A 20 18.78 8.35 -16.67
CA PRO A 20 19.44 9.32 -15.83
C PRO A 20 19.51 10.66 -16.56
N SER A 21 18.72 11.63 -16.11
CA SER A 21 18.85 13.01 -16.55
C SER A 21 19.91 13.70 -15.69
N SER A 22 21.12 13.77 -16.20
CA SER A 22 22.11 14.74 -15.75
C SER A 22 21.69 16.12 -16.26
N LEU A 23 20.92 16.87 -15.50
CA LEU A 23 20.77 18.31 -15.66
C LEU A 23 20.40 18.89 -14.29
N SER A 24 21.36 19.62 -13.71
CA SER A 24 21.14 20.50 -12.59
C SER A 24 20.24 21.67 -13.02
N ALA A 25 18.96 21.51 -12.85
CA ALA A 25 18.03 22.63 -12.80
C ALA A 25 17.66 22.82 -11.33
N GLN A 26 17.98 23.98 -10.80
CA GLN A 26 17.56 24.47 -9.51
C GLN A 26 16.07 24.83 -9.63
N GLU A 27 15.20 23.78 -9.69
CA GLU A 27 13.76 23.95 -9.66
C GLU A 27 13.37 24.36 -8.23
N SER A 28 12.61 25.44 -8.15
CA SER A 28 12.00 25.93 -6.92
C SER A 28 11.30 24.76 -6.20
N ARG A 29 11.75 24.43 -4.98
CA ARG A 29 11.10 23.45 -4.11
C ARG A 29 9.60 23.80 -4.04
N PRO A 30 8.70 22.83 -4.26
CA PRO A 30 7.28 23.10 -4.11
C PRO A 30 7.02 23.69 -2.72
N ASN A 31 6.15 24.70 -2.62
CA ASN A 31 5.73 25.28 -1.35
C ASN A 31 5.22 24.17 -0.45
N HIS A 32 6.04 23.74 0.51
CA HIS A 32 5.56 22.87 1.58
C HIS A 32 4.47 23.62 2.33
N PRO A 33 3.29 22.99 2.60
CA PRO A 33 2.30 23.61 3.46
C PRO A 33 2.96 23.98 4.78
N GLN A 34 2.62 25.17 5.31
CA GLN A 34 3.13 25.57 6.63
C GLN A 34 2.49 24.66 7.68
N ILE A 35 3.25 23.69 8.13
CA ILE A 35 2.87 22.79 9.22
C ILE A 35 3.26 23.43 10.55
N SER A 36 2.38 23.39 11.54
CA SER A 36 2.68 23.90 12.87
C SER A 36 3.71 23.02 13.59
N GLU A 37 4.49 23.61 14.49
CA GLU A 37 5.49 22.87 15.28
C GLU A 37 4.86 21.70 16.05
N SER A 38 3.68 21.90 16.62
CA SER A 38 2.95 20.85 17.36
C SER A 38 2.54 19.66 16.48
N VAL A 39 2.21 19.88 15.19
CA VAL A 39 1.93 18.79 14.24
C VAL A 39 3.22 18.05 13.89
N ALA A 40 4.31 18.78 13.67
CA ALA A 40 5.61 18.19 13.38
C ALA A 40 6.13 17.34 14.57
N GLU A 41 5.94 17.82 15.80
CA GLU A 41 6.26 17.05 17.02
C GLU A 41 5.43 15.78 17.11
N LEU A 42 4.11 15.86 16.92
CA LEU A 42 3.22 14.69 16.91
C LEU A 42 3.64 13.68 15.86
N TYR A 43 3.89 14.13 14.62
CA TYR A 43 4.31 13.27 13.52
C TYR A 43 5.64 12.58 13.81
N ASN A 44 6.61 13.28 14.36
CA ASN A 44 7.90 12.72 14.73
C ASN A 44 7.79 11.76 15.93
N HIS A 45 6.81 11.96 16.83
CA HIS A 45 6.57 11.08 17.97
C HIS A 45 5.80 9.81 17.56
N ALA A 46 4.78 9.92 16.70
CA ALA A 46 3.96 8.80 16.26
C ALA A 46 4.79 7.72 15.53
N LEU A 47 4.40 6.45 15.62
CA LEU A 47 4.88 5.43 14.70
C LEU A 47 4.11 5.59 13.38
N VAL A 48 4.79 6.11 12.36
CA VAL A 48 4.20 6.39 11.05
C VAL A 48 4.34 5.18 10.15
N LEU A 49 3.19 4.59 9.73
CA LEU A 49 3.13 3.40 8.90
C LEU A 49 2.25 3.66 7.67
N ASP A 50 2.82 3.50 6.48
CA ASP A 50 2.09 3.44 5.21
C ASP A 50 1.85 1.98 4.83
N CYS A 51 0.58 1.54 4.91
CA CYS A 51 0.23 0.12 4.74
C CYS A 51 0.14 -0.33 3.27
N ASN A 52 0.53 0.49 2.34
CA ASN A 52 0.87 0.12 0.95
C ASN A 52 1.65 1.23 0.29
N SER A 53 2.96 1.08 0.18
CA SER A 53 3.81 2.07 -0.48
C SER A 53 4.91 1.41 -1.28
N GLY A 54 5.21 1.97 -2.44
CA GLY A 54 6.35 1.55 -3.25
C GLY A 54 7.68 1.99 -2.61
N LEU A 55 8.66 1.09 -2.62
CA LEU A 55 10.03 1.44 -2.28
C LEU A 55 10.64 2.35 -3.37
N PRO A 56 11.61 3.22 -3.05
CA PRO A 56 12.28 4.05 -4.04
C PRO A 56 13.28 3.23 -4.88
N ILE A 57 12.78 2.20 -5.57
CA ILE A 57 13.59 1.22 -6.30
C ILE A 57 13.42 1.47 -7.80
N GLU A 58 13.97 2.55 -8.33
CA GLU A 58 13.96 2.77 -9.78
C GLU A 58 15.06 1.97 -10.47
N GLY A 59 14.66 1.16 -11.45
CA GLY A 59 15.58 0.48 -12.37
C GLY A 59 16.41 -0.66 -11.79
N GLY A 60 16.17 -1.09 -10.54
CA GLY A 60 16.87 -2.24 -9.94
C GLY A 60 18.37 -2.06 -9.77
N GLN A 61 18.87 -0.83 -9.74
CA GLN A 61 20.30 -0.54 -9.51
C GLN A 61 20.59 -0.39 -8.02
N LEU A 62 21.66 -1.02 -7.56
CA LEU A 62 22.26 -0.82 -6.24
C LEU A 62 23.71 -0.37 -6.41
N PRO A 63 24.20 0.56 -5.56
CA PRO A 63 23.48 1.27 -4.51
C PRO A 63 22.42 2.23 -5.06
N LEU A 64 21.38 2.50 -4.24
CA LEU A 64 20.37 3.50 -4.57
C LEU A 64 20.97 4.90 -4.69
N PRO A 65 20.43 5.75 -5.58
CA PRO A 65 20.83 7.16 -5.66
C PRO A 65 20.66 7.89 -4.32
N GLN A 66 21.56 8.81 -3.98
CA GLN A 66 21.49 9.56 -2.72
C GLN A 66 20.18 10.35 -2.59
N ASN A 67 19.69 10.93 -3.68
CA ASN A 67 18.40 11.65 -3.70
C ASN A 67 17.22 10.76 -3.26
N ASP A 68 17.20 9.49 -3.66
CA ASP A 68 16.13 8.57 -3.26
C ASP A 68 16.25 8.20 -1.77
N LEU A 69 17.48 8.04 -1.27
CA LEU A 69 17.75 7.86 0.16
C LEU A 69 17.37 9.09 1.00
N ASP A 70 17.59 10.27 0.48
CA ASP A 70 17.21 11.53 1.12
C ASP A 70 15.68 11.66 1.21
N LEU A 71 14.93 11.28 0.16
CA LEU A 71 13.47 11.24 0.17
C LEU A 71 12.92 10.26 1.22
N VAL A 72 13.56 9.09 1.40
CA VAL A 72 13.19 8.14 2.46
C VAL A 72 13.29 8.80 3.84
N ARG A 73 14.37 9.50 4.13
CA ARG A 73 14.53 10.22 5.41
C ARG A 73 13.58 11.40 5.53
N GLU A 74 13.43 12.18 4.47
CA GLU A 74 12.54 13.34 4.44
C GLU A 74 11.09 12.94 4.70
N SER A 75 10.63 11.79 4.20
CA SER A 75 9.26 11.32 4.38
C SER A 75 8.84 11.20 5.84
N GLY A 76 9.76 10.85 6.73
CA GLY A 76 9.50 10.56 8.14
C GLY A 76 8.71 9.27 8.37
N ILE A 77 8.46 8.47 7.32
CA ILE A 77 7.75 7.18 7.43
C ILE A 77 8.67 6.16 8.11
N ASN A 78 8.19 5.54 9.19
CA ASN A 78 8.95 4.56 9.93
C ASN A 78 8.80 3.15 9.36
N VAL A 79 7.63 2.82 8.78
CA VAL A 79 7.35 1.49 8.24
C VAL A 79 6.51 1.62 6.96
N VAL A 80 6.87 0.83 5.96
CA VAL A 80 6.07 0.63 4.75
C VAL A 80 5.74 -0.85 4.56
N LYS A 81 4.51 -1.15 4.13
CA LYS A 81 4.20 -2.45 3.51
C LYS A 81 4.47 -2.31 2.02
N SER A 82 5.37 -3.11 1.49
CA SER A 82 5.71 -3.11 0.07
C SER A 82 5.33 -4.42 -0.60
N SER A 83 4.62 -4.32 -1.71
CA SER A 83 4.18 -5.47 -2.50
C SER A 83 5.25 -5.86 -3.51
N LEU A 84 5.50 -7.16 -3.64
CA LEU A 84 6.50 -7.74 -4.50
C LEU A 84 5.86 -8.62 -5.60
N ALA A 85 6.63 -8.98 -6.62
CA ALA A 85 6.29 -9.86 -7.73
C ALA A 85 5.16 -9.35 -8.65
N GLY A 86 4.68 -8.13 -8.44
CA GLY A 86 3.67 -7.53 -9.28
C GLY A 86 2.40 -8.39 -9.45
N ILE A 87 1.66 -8.15 -10.54
CA ILE A 87 0.35 -8.77 -10.78
C ILE A 87 0.48 -10.19 -11.38
N LYS A 88 1.57 -10.46 -12.10
CA LYS A 88 1.78 -11.69 -12.88
C LYS A 88 3.09 -12.39 -12.55
N GLY A 89 3.77 -11.96 -11.51
CA GLY A 89 5.05 -12.55 -11.14
C GLY A 89 4.92 -14.02 -10.76
N ASP A 90 5.75 -14.83 -11.38
CA ASP A 90 5.86 -16.24 -11.03
C ASP A 90 6.70 -16.46 -9.77
N PHE A 91 6.84 -17.71 -9.37
CA PHE A 91 7.65 -18.08 -8.21
C PHE A 91 9.10 -17.57 -8.30
N ALA A 92 9.73 -17.72 -9.46
CA ALA A 92 11.14 -17.32 -9.65
C ALA A 92 11.30 -15.80 -9.56
N GLU A 93 10.36 -15.04 -10.08
CA GLU A 93 10.34 -13.58 -10.02
C GLU A 93 10.12 -13.10 -8.58
N ALA A 94 9.17 -13.69 -7.84
CA ALA A 94 8.95 -13.40 -6.44
C ALA A 94 10.21 -13.60 -5.58
N VAL A 95 10.92 -14.72 -5.78
CA VAL A 95 12.18 -15.01 -5.07
C VAL A 95 13.27 -14.01 -5.43
N LYS A 96 13.38 -13.61 -6.70
CA LYS A 96 14.36 -12.59 -7.14
C LYS A 96 14.10 -11.23 -6.50
N GLU A 97 12.84 -10.82 -6.41
CA GLU A 97 12.50 -9.53 -5.80
C GLU A 97 12.73 -9.54 -4.29
N ILE A 98 12.42 -10.65 -3.60
CA ILE A 98 12.77 -10.80 -2.18
C ILE A 98 14.28 -10.67 -1.99
N ALA A 99 15.07 -11.40 -2.80
CA ALA A 99 16.54 -11.34 -2.74
C ALA A 99 17.08 -9.92 -3.06
N TYR A 100 16.42 -9.21 -3.97
CA TYR A 100 16.79 -7.82 -4.27
C TYR A 100 16.55 -6.89 -3.06
N VAL A 101 15.40 -7.01 -2.37
CA VAL A 101 15.11 -6.21 -1.17
C VAL A 101 16.09 -6.54 -0.06
N ASP A 102 16.43 -7.82 0.15
CA ASP A 102 17.44 -8.22 1.12
C ASP A 102 18.81 -7.58 0.79
N GLN A 103 19.24 -7.63 -0.47
CA GLN A 103 20.47 -6.97 -0.92
C GLN A 103 20.41 -5.44 -0.74
N MET A 104 19.28 -4.80 -1.02
CA MET A 104 19.09 -3.36 -0.79
C MET A 104 19.29 -2.99 0.68
N ILE A 105 18.74 -3.80 1.59
CA ILE A 105 18.91 -3.60 3.04
C ILE A 105 20.38 -3.78 3.45
N GLU A 106 21.07 -4.79 2.91
CA GLU A 106 22.49 -5.03 3.16
C GLU A 106 23.39 -3.89 2.68
N VAL A 107 23.09 -3.32 1.51
CA VAL A 107 23.83 -2.20 0.92
C VAL A 107 23.54 -0.88 1.66
N HIS A 108 22.33 -0.71 2.19
CA HIS A 108 21.89 0.52 2.86
C HIS A 108 21.41 0.27 4.31
N PRO A 109 22.22 -0.33 5.21
CA PRO A 109 21.79 -0.77 6.53
C PRO A 109 21.45 0.38 7.49
N SER A 110 21.84 1.62 7.17
CA SER A 110 21.50 2.83 7.92
C SER A 110 20.17 3.47 7.49
N TYR A 111 19.53 2.96 6.42
CA TYR A 111 18.27 3.47 5.91
C TYR A 111 17.12 2.48 6.06
N PHE A 112 17.39 1.19 5.90
CA PHE A 112 16.37 0.16 5.83
C PHE A 112 16.58 -0.96 6.83
N THR A 113 15.48 -1.60 7.21
CA THR A 113 15.47 -2.86 7.97
C THR A 113 14.24 -3.68 7.57
N GLN A 114 14.38 -5.01 7.53
CA GLN A 114 13.23 -5.87 7.29
C GLN A 114 12.39 -6.01 8.55
N VAL A 115 11.05 -6.00 8.40
CA VAL A 115 10.08 -6.24 9.46
C VAL A 115 9.54 -7.66 9.31
N ARG A 116 9.84 -8.52 10.27
CA ARG A 116 9.42 -9.94 10.31
C ARG A 116 8.56 -10.29 11.51
N VAL A 117 8.64 -9.51 12.57
CA VAL A 117 7.84 -9.66 13.80
C VAL A 117 7.39 -8.29 14.29
N SER A 118 6.37 -8.24 15.14
CA SER A 118 5.82 -6.96 15.63
C SER A 118 6.84 -6.08 16.35
N ALA A 119 7.80 -6.67 17.06
CA ALA A 119 8.88 -5.92 17.70
C ALA A 119 9.78 -5.15 16.72
N ASP A 120 9.83 -5.56 15.45
CA ASP A 120 10.62 -4.89 14.42
C ASP A 120 10.00 -3.55 14.01
N LEU A 121 8.68 -3.36 14.17
CA LEU A 121 7.99 -2.12 13.89
C LEU A 121 8.55 -0.98 14.75
N GLU A 122 8.58 -1.20 16.07
CA GLU A 122 9.14 -0.23 17.02
C GLU A 122 10.66 -0.12 16.90
N ARG A 123 11.34 -1.20 16.54
CA ARG A 123 12.79 -1.18 16.32
C ARG A 123 13.15 -0.27 15.14
N ALA A 124 12.43 -0.36 14.03
CA ALA A 124 12.67 0.49 12.86
C ALA A 124 12.62 1.98 13.24
N LYS A 125 11.60 2.38 14.01
CA LYS A 125 11.50 3.75 14.52
C LYS A 125 12.65 4.15 15.41
N ARG A 126 12.97 3.32 16.44
CA ARG A 126 14.06 3.63 17.38
C ARG A 126 15.42 3.77 16.70
N GLU A 127 15.65 3.01 15.64
CA GLU A 127 16.88 3.04 14.85
C GLU A 127 16.88 4.11 13.76
N ALA A 128 15.81 4.90 13.64
CA ALA A 128 15.59 5.89 12.58
C ALA A 128 15.78 5.31 11.17
N LYS A 129 15.27 4.09 10.95
CA LYS A 129 15.27 3.38 9.67
C LYS A 129 13.84 3.21 9.15
N MET A 130 13.69 3.06 7.84
CA MET A 130 12.44 2.59 7.26
C MET A 130 12.36 1.06 7.36
N GLY A 131 11.40 0.57 8.14
CA GLY A 131 11.04 -0.83 8.21
C GLY A 131 10.25 -1.26 6.98
N ILE A 132 10.60 -2.41 6.40
CA ILE A 132 9.93 -2.93 5.20
C ILE A 132 9.20 -4.20 5.54
N ILE A 133 7.86 -4.19 5.43
CA ILE A 133 7.00 -5.36 5.50
C ILE A 133 6.86 -5.90 4.08
N LEU A 134 7.35 -7.11 3.83
CA LEU A 134 7.18 -7.76 2.54
C LEU A 134 5.77 -8.33 2.40
N SER A 135 5.14 -8.10 1.26
CA SER A 135 3.77 -8.53 0.97
C SER A 135 3.58 -8.96 -0.48
N PHE A 136 2.45 -9.66 -0.74
CA PHE A 136 1.97 -9.95 -2.08
C PHE A 136 0.55 -9.45 -2.27
N GLU A 137 0.28 -8.78 -3.39
CA GLU A 137 -1.07 -8.38 -3.82
C GLU A 137 -1.70 -9.39 -4.79
N SER A 138 -0.90 -10.23 -5.40
CA SER A 138 -1.35 -11.36 -6.21
C SER A 138 -0.92 -12.69 -5.60
N VAL A 139 -1.31 -13.80 -6.19
CA VAL A 139 -1.03 -15.16 -5.66
C VAL A 139 -0.53 -16.12 -6.74
N GLU A 140 -0.16 -15.61 -7.90
CA GLU A 140 0.33 -16.41 -9.03
C GLU A 140 1.61 -17.16 -8.67
N MET A 141 2.49 -16.54 -7.87
CA MET A 141 3.73 -17.16 -7.36
C MET A 141 3.48 -18.35 -6.42
N LEU A 142 2.27 -18.49 -5.87
CA LEU A 142 1.91 -19.66 -5.05
C LEU A 142 1.57 -20.89 -5.89
N GLU A 143 1.33 -20.73 -7.21
CA GLU A 143 0.99 -21.81 -8.15
C GLU A 143 -0.21 -22.66 -7.68
N GLY A 144 -1.13 -22.06 -6.92
CA GLY A 144 -2.28 -22.77 -6.34
C GLY A 144 -1.94 -23.79 -5.24
N LYS A 145 -0.74 -23.71 -4.65
CA LYS A 145 -0.24 -24.66 -3.65
C LYS A 145 -0.28 -24.06 -2.25
N LEU A 146 -0.88 -24.76 -1.28
CA LEU A 146 -0.95 -24.32 0.12
C LEU A 146 0.40 -24.34 0.84
N GLU A 147 1.29 -25.23 0.47
CA GLU A 147 2.66 -25.30 1.01
C GLU A 147 3.51 -24.09 0.64
N SER A 148 3.19 -23.40 -0.45
CA SER A 148 3.89 -22.18 -0.84
C SER A 148 3.70 -21.03 0.15
N PHE A 149 2.61 -21.02 0.93
CA PHE A 149 2.41 -20.04 2.00
C PHE A 149 3.49 -20.16 3.09
N ASP A 150 3.84 -21.39 3.53
CA ASP A 150 4.91 -21.62 4.50
C ASP A 150 6.25 -21.12 3.98
N LEU A 151 6.54 -21.45 2.73
CA LEU A 151 7.79 -21.08 2.07
C LEU A 151 7.96 -19.55 2.03
N PHE A 152 6.97 -18.84 1.53
CA PHE A 152 7.03 -17.38 1.45
C PHE A 152 6.98 -16.70 2.83
N ARG A 153 6.23 -17.30 3.78
CA ARG A 153 6.28 -16.86 5.19
C ARG A 153 7.71 -16.94 5.75
N ASN A 154 8.45 -18.00 5.45
CA ASN A 154 9.84 -18.18 5.85
C ASN A 154 10.80 -17.21 5.13
N PHE A 155 10.52 -16.85 3.88
CA PHE A 155 11.24 -15.79 3.16
C PHE A 155 10.95 -14.39 3.69
N GLY A 156 9.97 -14.23 4.55
CA GLY A 156 9.71 -12.95 5.23
C GLY A 156 8.41 -12.27 4.82
N ILE A 157 7.61 -12.83 3.92
CA ILE A 157 6.29 -12.29 3.59
C ILE A 157 5.38 -12.33 4.82
N ARG A 158 4.68 -11.21 5.10
CA ARG A 158 3.84 -11.05 6.28
C ARG A 158 2.41 -10.65 5.98
N VAL A 159 2.14 -10.15 4.79
CA VAL A 159 0.82 -9.75 4.34
C VAL A 159 0.59 -10.32 2.94
N MET A 160 -0.58 -10.91 2.70
CA MET A 160 -0.95 -11.42 1.36
C MET A 160 -2.43 -11.17 1.07
N GLN A 161 -2.73 -10.87 -0.19
CA GLN A 161 -4.06 -10.96 -0.76
C GLN A 161 -4.31 -12.37 -1.32
N LEU A 162 -5.57 -12.72 -1.56
CA LEU A 162 -5.95 -14.01 -2.19
C LEU A 162 -6.34 -13.85 -3.66
N SER A 163 -6.50 -12.62 -4.13
CA SER A 163 -6.72 -12.26 -5.53
C SER A 163 -6.31 -10.82 -5.76
N TYR A 164 -5.82 -10.51 -6.96
CA TYR A 164 -5.76 -9.14 -7.47
C TYR A 164 -7.12 -8.76 -8.08
N ASN A 165 -7.16 -7.99 -9.16
CA ASN A 165 -8.41 -7.53 -9.78
C ASN A 165 -9.26 -8.65 -10.40
N ARG A 166 -8.67 -9.77 -10.80
CA ARG A 166 -9.31 -10.92 -11.45
C ARG A 166 -9.43 -12.11 -10.51
N LYS A 167 -10.02 -13.21 -11.03
CA LYS A 167 -10.04 -14.49 -10.31
C LYS A 167 -8.65 -15.09 -10.18
N SER A 168 -8.42 -15.69 -9.02
CA SER A 168 -7.28 -16.55 -8.72
C SER A 168 -7.77 -17.97 -8.38
N PRO A 169 -6.88 -18.94 -8.15
CA PRO A 169 -7.26 -20.24 -7.59
C PRO A 169 -7.96 -20.15 -6.23
N PHE A 170 -7.78 -19.07 -5.49
CA PHE A 170 -8.26 -18.92 -4.11
C PHE A 170 -9.54 -18.07 -3.98
N ALA A 171 -9.69 -17.01 -4.78
CA ALA A 171 -10.74 -16.01 -4.61
C ALA A 171 -11.02 -15.20 -5.89
N ALA A 172 -12.05 -14.37 -5.86
CA ALA A 172 -12.38 -13.44 -6.93
C ALA A 172 -12.04 -11.99 -6.53
N GLY A 173 -11.46 -11.24 -7.48
CA GLY A 173 -11.12 -9.82 -7.32
C GLY A 173 -12.21 -8.86 -7.77
N VAL A 174 -11.98 -7.57 -7.56
CA VAL A 174 -12.95 -6.48 -7.77
C VAL A 174 -13.50 -6.37 -9.20
N MET A 175 -12.73 -6.82 -10.22
CA MET A 175 -13.17 -6.84 -11.62
C MET A 175 -14.06 -8.05 -11.96
N GLU A 176 -14.34 -8.89 -10.99
CA GLU A 176 -15.20 -10.06 -11.10
C GLU A 176 -16.38 -9.96 -10.10
N PRO A 177 -17.28 -8.95 -10.22
CA PRO A 177 -18.33 -8.71 -9.23
C PRO A 177 -19.31 -9.89 -9.09
N LYS A 178 -19.44 -10.70 -10.15
CA LYS A 178 -20.24 -11.94 -10.17
C LYS A 178 -19.36 -13.19 -10.10
N GLY A 179 -18.09 -13.03 -9.74
CA GLY A 179 -17.07 -14.09 -9.76
C GLY A 179 -17.19 -15.13 -8.64
N GLY A 180 -18.12 -14.95 -7.72
CA GLY A 180 -18.17 -15.70 -6.46
C GLY A 180 -17.26 -15.10 -5.41
N GLY A 181 -17.06 -15.81 -4.30
CA GLY A 181 -16.20 -15.45 -3.18
C GLY A 181 -14.96 -16.35 -3.10
N LEU A 182 -14.70 -16.89 -1.90
CA LEU A 182 -13.65 -17.87 -1.67
C LEU A 182 -13.96 -19.20 -2.37
N THR A 183 -12.97 -19.75 -3.05
CA THR A 183 -13.01 -21.15 -3.50
C THR A 183 -12.85 -22.10 -2.28
N PRO A 184 -13.09 -23.42 -2.43
CA PRO A 184 -12.72 -24.38 -1.39
C PRO A 184 -11.25 -24.27 -0.99
N LEU A 185 -10.34 -24.09 -1.97
CA LEU A 185 -8.90 -23.86 -1.73
C LEU A 185 -8.66 -22.54 -1.00
N GLY A 186 -9.41 -21.47 -1.34
CA GLY A 186 -9.34 -20.19 -0.65
C GLY A 186 -9.71 -20.27 0.83
N LYS A 187 -10.68 -21.08 1.20
CA LYS A 187 -11.05 -21.32 2.60
C LYS A 187 -9.92 -21.99 3.38
N GLU A 188 -9.24 -22.96 2.77
CA GLU A 188 -8.06 -23.59 3.38
C GLU A 188 -6.88 -22.61 3.45
N ALA A 189 -6.70 -21.74 2.45
CA ALA A 189 -5.69 -20.68 2.47
C ALA A 189 -5.92 -19.69 3.63
N VAL A 190 -7.16 -19.24 3.88
CA VAL A 190 -7.51 -18.39 5.02
C VAL A 190 -7.12 -19.05 6.35
N LYS A 191 -7.46 -20.32 6.56
CA LYS A 191 -7.08 -21.07 7.76
C LYS A 191 -5.55 -21.16 7.89
N LYS A 192 -4.87 -21.47 6.78
CA LYS A 192 -3.42 -21.57 6.73
C LYS A 192 -2.75 -20.25 7.10
N MET A 193 -3.16 -19.13 6.49
CA MET A 193 -2.60 -17.80 6.77
C MET A 193 -2.77 -17.42 8.23
N ASN A 194 -3.97 -17.66 8.82
CA ASN A 194 -4.21 -17.43 10.24
C ASN A 194 -3.28 -18.27 11.12
N ALA A 195 -3.07 -19.53 10.78
CA ALA A 195 -2.24 -20.47 11.57
C ALA A 195 -0.75 -20.11 11.55
N ILE A 196 -0.23 -19.61 10.42
CA ILE A 196 1.20 -19.32 10.26
C ILE A 196 1.54 -17.83 10.47
N GLY A 197 0.58 -16.99 10.82
CA GLY A 197 0.82 -15.57 11.09
C GLY A 197 1.12 -14.75 9.82
N ILE A 198 0.27 -14.89 8.80
CA ILE A 198 0.20 -14.01 7.63
C ILE A 198 -1.09 -13.21 7.73
N THR A 199 -1.01 -11.87 7.71
CA THR A 199 -2.17 -10.99 7.68
C THR A 199 -2.85 -11.08 6.31
N ILE A 200 -4.18 -11.25 6.31
CA ILE A 200 -4.98 -11.27 5.09
C ILE A 200 -5.34 -9.83 4.71
N ASP A 201 -5.05 -9.45 3.47
CA ASP A 201 -5.40 -8.14 2.91
C ASP A 201 -6.51 -8.29 1.85
N LEU A 202 -7.57 -7.49 1.97
CA LEU A 202 -8.78 -7.54 1.15
C LEU A 202 -8.90 -6.36 0.17
N SER A 203 -7.83 -5.61 -0.07
CA SER A 203 -7.86 -4.39 -0.88
C SER A 203 -8.40 -4.62 -2.29
N HIS A 204 -8.01 -5.70 -2.95
CA HIS A 204 -8.49 -6.09 -4.29
C HIS A 204 -9.62 -7.13 -4.29
N ALA A 205 -10.09 -7.58 -3.12
CA ALA A 205 -11.16 -8.55 -3.02
C ALA A 205 -12.52 -7.94 -3.46
N ASN A 206 -13.32 -8.69 -4.23
CA ASN A 206 -14.70 -8.32 -4.50
C ASN A 206 -15.58 -8.46 -3.23
N GLU A 207 -16.83 -8.04 -3.31
CA GLU A 207 -17.74 -8.04 -2.17
C GLU A 207 -17.94 -9.45 -1.59
N SER A 208 -18.17 -10.46 -2.44
CA SER A 208 -18.37 -11.85 -2.00
C SER A 208 -17.12 -12.42 -1.33
N THR A 209 -15.93 -12.17 -1.89
CA THR A 209 -14.65 -12.59 -1.28
C THR A 209 -14.45 -11.90 0.07
N THR A 210 -14.74 -10.60 0.16
CA THR A 210 -14.63 -9.84 1.40
C THR A 210 -15.53 -10.45 2.48
N THR A 211 -16.80 -10.71 2.17
CA THR A 211 -17.77 -11.33 3.08
C THR A 211 -17.31 -12.72 3.54
N ASP A 212 -16.89 -13.56 2.59
CA ASP A 212 -16.45 -14.93 2.89
C ASP A 212 -15.20 -14.96 3.78
N VAL A 213 -14.21 -14.07 3.51
CA VAL A 213 -12.99 -14.00 4.32
C VAL A 213 -13.29 -13.48 5.72
N LEU A 214 -14.12 -12.43 5.86
CA LEU A 214 -14.53 -11.90 7.17
C LEU A 214 -15.23 -12.97 8.01
N ALA A 215 -16.04 -13.84 7.39
CA ALA A 215 -16.70 -14.96 8.07
C ALA A 215 -15.70 -16.10 8.41
N ALA A 216 -14.76 -16.40 7.52
CA ALA A 216 -13.86 -17.56 7.67
C ALA A 216 -12.62 -17.28 8.52
N SER A 217 -12.13 -16.04 8.56
CA SER A 217 -10.93 -15.70 9.31
C SER A 217 -11.16 -15.75 10.81
N SER A 218 -10.26 -16.38 11.55
CA SER A 218 -10.23 -16.38 13.02
C SER A 218 -9.49 -15.17 13.62
N LYS A 219 -8.81 -14.38 12.77
CA LYS A 219 -8.03 -13.20 13.16
C LYS A 219 -8.57 -11.96 12.44
N PRO A 220 -8.26 -10.74 12.92
CA PRO A 220 -8.51 -9.53 12.15
C PRO A 220 -7.90 -9.61 10.75
N VAL A 221 -8.48 -8.85 9.82
CA VAL A 221 -7.97 -8.70 8.46
C VAL A 221 -7.78 -7.22 8.15
N ILE A 222 -7.07 -6.89 7.09
CA ILE A 222 -6.92 -5.51 6.65
C ILE A 222 -7.51 -5.29 5.27
N VAL A 223 -7.86 -4.06 4.99
CA VAL A 223 -7.93 -3.47 3.66
C VAL A 223 -6.79 -2.45 3.63
N SER A 224 -5.63 -2.86 3.15
CA SER A 224 -4.43 -2.03 3.27
C SER A 224 -4.56 -0.71 2.51
N HIS A 225 -5.31 -0.69 1.38
CA HIS A 225 -5.50 0.48 0.54
C HIS A 225 -6.84 0.44 -0.21
N ALA A 226 -7.73 1.37 0.10
CA ALA A 226 -9.01 1.60 -0.60
C ALA A 226 -9.58 2.98 -0.26
N GLY A 227 -10.68 3.34 -0.91
CA GLY A 227 -11.53 4.47 -0.54
C GLY A 227 -12.91 4.00 -0.04
N CYS A 228 -13.87 4.92 0.09
CA CYS A 228 -15.24 4.68 0.53
C CYS A 228 -16.20 4.81 -0.67
N ALA A 229 -16.98 3.77 -0.94
CA ALA A 229 -17.92 3.75 -2.08
C ALA A 229 -19.07 4.77 -1.92
N ALA A 230 -19.42 5.13 -0.69
CA ALA A 230 -20.42 6.17 -0.42
C ALA A 230 -19.96 7.57 -0.84
N ILE A 231 -18.65 7.85 -0.92
CA ILE A 231 -18.10 9.10 -1.38
C ILE A 231 -17.90 9.07 -2.90
N HIS A 232 -17.30 7.99 -3.43
CA HIS A 232 -17.18 7.77 -4.86
C HIS A 232 -17.42 6.29 -5.18
N PRO A 233 -18.48 5.95 -5.97
CA PRO A 233 -18.85 4.57 -6.28
C PRO A 233 -17.90 3.95 -7.30
N HIS A 234 -16.79 3.41 -6.82
CA HIS A 234 -15.78 2.75 -7.62
C HIS A 234 -15.56 1.30 -7.11
N PRO A 235 -15.31 0.29 -7.99
CA PRO A 235 -15.14 -1.10 -7.56
C PRO A 235 -14.03 -1.32 -6.53
N ARG A 236 -12.99 -0.47 -6.53
CA ARG A 236 -11.89 -0.51 -5.56
C ARG A 236 -12.27 0.06 -4.19
N ASN A 237 -13.35 0.86 -4.11
CA ASN A 237 -13.82 1.46 -2.87
C ASN A 237 -14.74 0.49 -2.11
N LYS A 238 -14.66 0.51 -0.78
CA LYS A 238 -15.44 -0.38 0.08
C LYS A 238 -16.77 0.26 0.47
N THR A 239 -17.84 -0.55 0.50
CA THR A 239 -19.16 -0.12 0.96
C THR A 239 -19.18 0.07 2.47
N ASP A 240 -20.16 0.84 2.97
CA ASP A 240 -20.34 1.04 4.42
C ASP A 240 -20.55 -0.27 5.17
N ASP A 241 -21.26 -1.23 4.57
CA ASP A 241 -21.46 -2.54 5.18
C ASP A 241 -20.15 -3.34 5.28
N GLN A 242 -19.29 -3.25 4.24
CA GLN A 242 -17.95 -3.82 4.30
C GLN A 242 -17.09 -3.16 5.37
N LEU A 243 -17.18 -1.82 5.51
CA LEU A 243 -16.43 -1.07 6.53
C LEU A 243 -16.87 -1.45 7.94
N ARG A 244 -18.18 -1.57 8.20
CA ARG A 244 -18.70 -2.04 9.50
C ARG A 244 -18.27 -3.48 9.79
N ALA A 245 -18.41 -4.39 8.82
CA ALA A 245 -18.01 -5.78 9.00
C ALA A 245 -16.50 -5.93 9.22
N LEU A 246 -15.67 -5.09 8.58
CA LEU A 246 -14.22 -5.02 8.80
C LEU A 246 -13.92 -4.55 10.23
N ALA A 247 -14.60 -3.51 10.70
CA ALA A 247 -14.46 -2.97 12.06
C ALA A 247 -14.90 -3.99 13.12
N ASP A 248 -16.06 -4.64 12.94
CA ASP A 248 -16.58 -5.70 13.83
C ASP A 248 -15.60 -6.87 13.95
N LYS A 249 -14.80 -7.11 12.89
CA LYS A 249 -13.72 -8.11 12.88
C LYS A 249 -12.43 -7.62 13.54
N GLY A 250 -12.36 -6.35 13.99
CA GLY A 250 -11.15 -5.73 14.52
C GLY A 250 -10.15 -5.26 13.44
N GLY A 251 -10.56 -5.26 12.18
CA GLY A 251 -9.71 -4.89 11.04
C GLY A 251 -9.47 -3.39 10.88
N VAL A 252 -8.71 -3.03 9.84
CA VAL A 252 -8.35 -1.64 9.52
C VAL A 252 -8.43 -1.40 8.02
N LEU A 253 -9.03 -0.26 7.64
CA LEU A 253 -9.00 0.29 6.28
C LEU A 253 -7.89 1.34 6.17
N GLY A 254 -6.98 1.24 5.19
CA GLY A 254 -6.07 2.31 4.77
C GLY A 254 -6.67 3.12 3.63
N ILE A 255 -6.68 4.45 3.77
CA ILE A 255 -7.09 5.35 2.68
C ILE A 255 -5.92 5.52 1.71
N TYR A 256 -6.18 5.40 0.41
CA TYR A 256 -5.15 5.46 -0.64
C TYR A 256 -5.09 6.82 -1.36
N ASP A 257 -3.96 7.07 -2.06
CA ASP A 257 -3.72 8.31 -2.81
C ASP A 257 -4.03 8.14 -4.32
N LEU A 258 -4.98 7.27 -4.67
CA LEU A 258 -5.28 6.93 -6.07
C LEU A 258 -6.36 7.81 -6.70
N PRO A 259 -6.42 7.85 -8.05
CA PRO A 259 -7.44 8.60 -8.79
C PRO A 259 -8.88 8.24 -8.42
N TYR A 260 -9.10 7.03 -7.91
CA TYR A 260 -10.42 6.49 -7.55
C TYR A 260 -11.10 7.16 -6.34
N LEU A 261 -10.49 8.21 -5.78
CA LEU A 261 -11.10 9.07 -4.75
C LEU A 261 -12.05 10.11 -5.34
N ALA A 262 -12.01 10.37 -6.65
CA ALA A 262 -12.87 11.32 -7.32
C ALA A 262 -13.23 10.84 -8.73
N ALA A 263 -14.42 11.25 -9.22
CA ALA A 263 -14.86 10.91 -10.56
C ALA A 263 -13.94 11.50 -11.64
N SER A 264 -13.65 10.68 -12.68
CA SER A 264 -12.93 11.14 -13.87
C SER A 264 -13.71 12.28 -14.57
N PRO A 265 -13.02 13.28 -15.14
CA PRO A 265 -11.56 13.43 -15.26
C PRO A 265 -10.89 14.24 -14.14
N LYS A 266 -11.57 14.50 -13.03
CA LYS A 266 -11.05 15.32 -11.92
C LYS A 266 -9.90 14.62 -11.21
N GLN A 267 -8.71 15.25 -11.15
CA GLN A 267 -7.63 14.81 -10.27
C GLN A 267 -8.06 14.99 -8.80
N PRO A 268 -7.98 13.97 -7.93
CA PRO A 268 -8.34 14.09 -6.53
C PRO A 268 -7.54 15.17 -5.82
N THR A 269 -8.19 15.88 -4.93
CA THR A 269 -7.60 16.90 -4.06
C THR A 269 -7.47 16.39 -2.62
N LEU A 270 -6.73 17.12 -1.80
CA LEU A 270 -6.64 16.86 -0.36
C LEU A 270 -8.03 16.82 0.31
N ASP A 271 -8.97 17.66 -0.12
CA ASP A 271 -10.35 17.63 0.42
C ASP A 271 -11.10 16.36 -0.01
N ASP A 272 -10.90 15.88 -1.25
CA ASP A 272 -11.46 14.59 -1.68
C ASP A 272 -10.87 13.44 -0.82
N TYR A 273 -9.57 13.44 -0.57
CA TYR A 273 -8.92 12.47 0.32
C TYR A 273 -9.50 12.50 1.73
N MET A 274 -9.61 13.71 2.31
CA MET A 274 -10.13 13.87 3.66
C MET A 274 -11.62 13.50 3.76
N ALA A 275 -12.41 13.68 2.70
CA ALA A 275 -13.80 13.23 2.68
C ALA A 275 -13.91 11.71 2.84
N HIS A 276 -13.03 10.94 2.19
CA HIS A 276 -12.95 9.49 2.38
C HIS A 276 -12.46 9.13 3.79
N MET A 277 -11.44 9.82 4.30
CA MET A 277 -10.90 9.61 5.65
C MET A 277 -11.98 9.84 6.73
N GLU A 278 -12.67 10.98 6.68
CA GLU A 278 -13.72 11.34 7.63
C GLU A 278 -14.94 10.41 7.55
N HIS A 279 -15.32 10.00 6.34
CA HIS A 279 -16.38 9.01 6.15
C HIS A 279 -16.00 7.65 6.76
N ALA A 280 -14.79 7.17 6.51
CA ALA A 280 -14.29 5.93 7.09
C ALA A 280 -14.27 5.98 8.62
N LEU A 281 -13.76 7.08 9.22
CA LEU A 281 -13.77 7.29 10.66
C LEU A 281 -15.18 7.30 11.24
N LYS A 282 -16.15 7.91 10.54
CA LYS A 282 -17.57 7.95 10.95
C LYS A 282 -18.22 6.56 10.90
N VAL A 283 -17.91 5.72 9.90
CA VAL A 283 -18.57 4.44 9.68
C VAL A 283 -17.92 3.30 10.44
N ALA A 284 -16.60 3.22 10.42
CA ALA A 284 -15.82 2.13 11.03
C ALA A 284 -15.34 2.46 12.46
N GLY A 285 -15.22 3.74 12.81
CA GLY A 285 -14.70 4.17 14.10
C GLY A 285 -13.19 4.41 14.10
N GLU A 286 -12.69 5.09 15.15
CA GLU A 286 -11.32 5.59 15.24
C GLU A 286 -10.22 4.51 15.28
N ASP A 287 -10.57 3.28 15.68
CA ASP A 287 -9.63 2.16 15.80
C ASP A 287 -9.46 1.37 14.50
N HIS A 288 -10.17 1.76 13.44
CA HIS A 288 -10.33 0.95 12.23
C HIS A 288 -9.94 1.68 10.93
N VAL A 289 -9.28 2.83 11.04
CA VAL A 289 -8.84 3.62 9.88
C VAL A 289 -7.36 3.94 9.96
N GLY A 290 -6.68 3.89 8.83
CA GLY A 290 -5.26 4.19 8.69
C GLY A 290 -4.93 4.74 7.31
N ILE A 291 -3.67 4.66 6.92
CA ILE A 291 -3.15 5.15 5.64
C ILE A 291 -2.48 4.00 4.89
N GLY A 292 -2.82 3.86 3.61
CA GLY A 292 -2.13 2.95 2.70
C GLY A 292 -2.12 3.56 1.31
N SER A 293 -1.15 4.42 1.07
CA SER A 293 -1.16 5.38 -0.04
C SER A 293 -1.24 4.75 -1.42
N ASP A 294 -0.72 3.55 -1.59
CA ASP A 294 -0.61 2.83 -2.87
C ASP A 294 0.19 3.59 -3.95
N VAL A 295 1.08 4.47 -3.49
CA VAL A 295 2.02 5.22 -4.33
C VAL A 295 3.41 5.21 -3.69
N PRO A 296 4.48 5.43 -4.47
CA PRO A 296 5.84 5.48 -3.93
C PRO A 296 6.02 6.60 -2.88
N VAL A 297 7.05 6.43 -2.04
CA VAL A 297 7.57 7.52 -1.19
C VAL A 297 8.02 8.71 -2.04
N LYS A 298 8.58 8.44 -3.22
CA LYS A 298 8.97 9.45 -4.19
C LYS A 298 7.75 10.08 -4.84
N PRO A 299 7.64 11.43 -4.85
CA PRO A 299 6.55 12.12 -5.52
C PRO A 299 6.45 11.77 -7.00
N PHE A 300 5.23 11.72 -7.53
CA PHE A 300 4.98 11.54 -8.96
C PHE A 300 5.55 12.72 -9.74
N ASP A 301 6.35 12.45 -10.77
CA ASP A 301 6.87 13.47 -11.67
C ASP A 301 5.77 13.95 -12.62
N THR A 302 5.37 15.21 -12.49
CA THR A 302 4.35 15.86 -13.33
C THR A 302 4.91 16.51 -14.58
N SER A 303 6.18 16.28 -14.93
CA SER A 303 6.75 16.79 -16.19
C SER A 303 6.01 16.25 -17.41
N PRO A 304 5.95 17.00 -18.54
CA PRO A 304 5.30 16.55 -19.77
C PRO A 304 5.80 15.17 -20.25
N LYS A 305 7.08 14.88 -20.03
CA LYS A 305 7.69 13.59 -20.38
C LYS A 305 7.11 12.45 -19.52
N ALA A 306 7.11 12.61 -18.21
CA ALA A 306 6.59 11.60 -17.29
C ALA A 306 5.09 11.35 -17.49
N LEU A 307 4.32 12.42 -17.75
CA LEU A 307 2.90 12.30 -18.08
C LEU A 307 2.67 11.54 -19.39
N ALA A 308 3.48 11.75 -20.43
CA ALA A 308 3.36 11.00 -21.68
C ALA A 308 3.70 9.51 -21.50
N GLU A 309 4.71 9.19 -20.68
CA GLU A 309 5.08 7.81 -20.34
C GLU A 309 3.96 7.15 -19.51
N PHE A 310 3.40 7.85 -18.54
CA PHE A 310 2.25 7.38 -17.76
C PHE A 310 1.04 7.06 -18.66
N ASN A 311 0.66 7.96 -19.57
CA ASN A 311 -0.46 7.75 -20.48
C ASN A 311 -0.26 6.49 -21.35
N LYS A 312 0.96 6.27 -21.85
CA LYS A 312 1.30 5.05 -22.59
C LYS A 312 1.14 3.80 -21.72
N PHE A 313 1.60 3.84 -20.48
CA PHE A 313 1.43 2.75 -19.53
C PHE A 313 -0.06 2.44 -19.27
N VAL A 314 -0.89 3.47 -19.05
CA VAL A 314 -2.35 3.32 -18.87
C VAL A 314 -2.99 2.66 -20.10
N GLU A 315 -2.63 3.10 -21.32
CA GLU A 315 -3.12 2.48 -22.55
C GLU A 315 -2.75 0.98 -22.64
N GLU A 316 -1.54 0.60 -22.26
CA GLU A 316 -1.09 -0.79 -22.25
C GLU A 316 -1.88 -1.64 -21.24
N ARG A 317 -2.14 -1.11 -20.05
CA ARG A 317 -2.96 -1.77 -19.02
C ARG A 317 -4.42 -1.92 -19.46
N GLN A 318 -4.99 -0.91 -20.09
CA GLN A 318 -6.34 -0.96 -20.66
C GLN A 318 -6.44 -2.02 -21.77
N LYS A 319 -5.48 -2.04 -22.71
CA LYS A 319 -5.41 -3.04 -23.78
C LYS A 319 -5.28 -4.47 -23.27
N SER A 320 -4.55 -4.67 -22.18
CA SER A 320 -4.37 -5.99 -21.53
C SER A 320 -5.52 -6.39 -20.61
N GLY A 321 -6.51 -5.51 -20.38
CA GLY A 321 -7.63 -5.75 -19.47
C GLY A 321 -7.24 -5.83 -17.99
N LEU A 322 -6.11 -5.24 -17.62
CA LEU A 322 -5.60 -5.17 -16.24
C LEU A 322 -6.04 -3.89 -15.52
N ALA A 323 -6.30 -2.81 -16.28
CA ALA A 323 -6.71 -1.54 -15.71
C ALA A 323 -8.06 -1.66 -15.00
N ALA A 324 -8.18 -1.00 -13.84
CA ALA A 324 -9.47 -0.77 -13.21
C ALA A 324 -10.24 0.35 -13.98
N PRO A 325 -11.57 0.46 -13.81
CA PRO A 325 -12.28 1.66 -14.27
C PRO A 325 -11.61 2.93 -13.76
N GLU A 326 -11.66 4.00 -14.51
CA GLU A 326 -11.07 5.31 -14.13
C GLU A 326 -9.56 5.29 -13.83
N GLU A 327 -8.82 4.27 -14.24
CA GLU A 327 -7.36 4.25 -14.26
C GLU A 327 -6.87 5.04 -15.50
N ASP A 328 -7.08 6.36 -15.48
CA ASP A 328 -6.92 7.27 -16.59
C ASP A 328 -6.20 8.57 -16.23
N ARG A 329 -5.79 8.70 -14.98
CA ARG A 329 -5.15 9.90 -14.41
C ARG A 329 -3.92 9.54 -13.59
N PRO A 330 -2.95 10.48 -13.46
CA PRO A 330 -1.76 10.27 -12.62
C PRO A 330 -2.08 9.84 -11.19
N VAL A 331 -1.24 8.98 -10.65
CA VAL A 331 -1.42 8.34 -9.33
C VAL A 331 -0.89 9.23 -8.20
N TYR A 332 -1.59 10.32 -7.92
CA TYR A 332 -1.35 11.18 -6.77
C TYR A 332 -2.61 11.98 -6.41
N VAL A 333 -2.64 12.52 -5.21
CA VAL A 333 -3.63 13.49 -4.74
C VAL A 333 -3.01 14.89 -4.73
N VAL A 334 -3.71 15.88 -5.30
CA VAL A 334 -3.26 17.29 -5.27
C VAL A 334 -3.16 17.75 -3.81
N GLY A 335 -1.97 18.19 -3.39
CA GLY A 335 -1.65 18.52 -2.01
C GLY A 335 -0.94 17.41 -1.22
N LEU A 336 -0.91 16.17 -1.73
CA LEU A 336 -0.17 15.04 -1.12
C LEU A 336 1.01 14.54 -1.97
N ASN A 337 1.29 15.14 -3.12
CA ASN A 337 2.41 14.75 -3.99
C ASN A 337 3.75 15.29 -3.49
N ILE A 338 4.08 15.01 -2.24
CA ILE A 338 5.29 15.43 -1.53
C ILE A 338 5.80 14.31 -0.62
N PRO A 339 7.09 14.28 -0.24
CA PRO A 339 7.62 13.21 0.63
C PRO A 339 6.91 13.12 1.99
N ARG A 340 6.64 14.25 2.65
CA ARG A 340 5.97 14.31 3.97
C ARG A 340 4.43 14.34 3.89
N LYS A 341 3.83 13.66 2.92
CA LYS A 341 2.38 13.63 2.70
C LYS A 341 1.58 13.16 3.91
N LEU A 342 2.09 12.21 4.70
CA LEU A 342 1.40 11.70 5.89
C LEU A 342 1.36 12.75 7.01
N GLU A 343 2.34 13.65 7.08
CA GLU A 343 2.33 14.80 7.99
C GLU A 343 1.24 15.82 7.60
N VAL A 344 1.02 16.03 6.29
CA VAL A 344 -0.09 16.86 5.81
C VAL A 344 -1.44 16.26 6.22
N ILE A 345 -1.60 14.92 6.14
CA ILE A 345 -2.81 14.24 6.60
C ILE A 345 -3.00 14.45 8.12
N ALA A 346 -1.94 14.34 8.91
CA ALA A 346 -2.00 14.63 10.36
C ALA A 346 -2.43 16.06 10.65
N ASP A 347 -1.86 17.05 9.94
CA ASP A 347 -2.24 18.46 10.04
C ASP A 347 -3.73 18.67 9.72
N GLN A 348 -4.23 18.02 8.67
CA GLN A 348 -5.64 18.10 8.28
C GLN A 348 -6.57 17.47 9.31
N LEU A 349 -6.22 16.34 9.91
CA LEU A 349 -7.02 15.74 10.98
C LEU A 349 -7.12 16.69 12.18
N LEU A 350 -6.01 17.25 12.65
CA LEU A 350 -6.01 18.20 13.77
C LEU A 350 -6.78 19.49 13.45
N LYS A 351 -6.62 20.05 12.25
CA LYS A 351 -7.39 21.24 11.80
C LYS A 351 -8.89 20.99 11.71
N ARG A 352 -9.32 19.76 11.45
CA ARG A 352 -10.72 19.34 11.43
C ARG A 352 -11.25 18.96 12.83
N GLY A 353 -10.44 19.14 13.89
CA GLY A 353 -10.85 18.95 15.27
C GLY A 353 -10.69 17.52 15.82
N TYR A 354 -10.04 16.64 15.10
CA TYR A 354 -9.68 15.31 15.62
C TYR A 354 -8.55 15.42 16.66
N SER A 355 -8.57 14.55 17.66
CA SER A 355 -7.57 14.56 18.72
C SER A 355 -6.19 14.08 18.24
N ALA A 356 -5.13 14.46 18.96
CA ALA A 356 -3.79 13.94 18.74
C ALA A 356 -3.76 12.40 18.85
N ALA A 357 -4.44 11.84 19.84
CA ALA A 357 -4.52 10.39 20.04
C ALA A 357 -5.18 9.66 18.85
N LEU A 358 -6.28 10.21 18.28
CA LEU A 358 -6.87 9.64 17.06
C LEU A 358 -5.92 9.77 15.88
N THR A 359 -5.24 10.90 15.75
CA THR A 359 -4.28 11.13 14.66
C THR A 359 -3.12 10.14 14.71
N GLU A 360 -2.57 9.83 15.88
CA GLU A 360 -1.55 8.80 16.06
C GLU A 360 -2.06 7.39 15.68
N LYS A 361 -3.31 7.06 16.04
CA LYS A 361 -3.96 5.81 15.60
C LYS A 361 -4.00 5.70 14.08
N VAL A 362 -4.44 6.76 13.39
CA VAL A 362 -4.54 6.81 11.92
C VAL A 362 -3.16 6.77 11.27
N LEU A 363 -2.16 7.47 11.82
CA LEU A 363 -0.79 7.48 11.27
C LEU A 363 -0.12 6.10 11.27
N GLY A 364 -0.54 5.17 12.14
CA GLY A 364 0.04 3.83 12.14
C GLY A 364 -0.44 2.92 13.27
N GLY A 365 -0.86 3.49 14.40
CA GLY A 365 -1.23 2.72 15.60
C GLY A 365 -2.25 1.62 15.33
N ASN A 366 -3.25 1.88 14.50
CA ASN A 366 -4.29 0.91 14.13
C ASN A 366 -3.72 -0.27 13.34
N PHE A 367 -2.87 -0.03 12.35
CA PHE A 367 -2.19 -1.10 11.61
C PHE A 367 -1.22 -1.88 12.49
N VAL A 368 -0.44 -1.20 13.34
CA VAL A 368 0.46 -1.87 14.29
C VAL A 368 -0.31 -2.85 15.18
N ARG A 369 -1.48 -2.47 15.69
CA ARG A 369 -2.35 -3.34 16.49
C ARG A 369 -2.73 -4.60 15.71
N VAL A 370 -3.28 -4.46 14.51
CA VAL A 370 -3.72 -5.60 13.69
C VAL A 370 -2.56 -6.51 13.29
N LEU A 371 -1.45 -5.93 12.85
CA LEU A 371 -0.26 -6.69 12.46
C LEU A 371 0.31 -7.47 13.66
N THR A 372 0.34 -6.85 14.85
CA THR A 372 0.78 -7.51 16.07
C THR A 372 -0.11 -8.70 16.42
N GLU A 373 -1.43 -8.55 16.31
CA GLU A 373 -2.39 -9.61 16.62
C GLU A 373 -2.33 -10.77 15.60
N THR A 374 -2.15 -10.43 14.32
CA THR A 374 -2.17 -11.44 13.25
C THR A 374 -0.88 -12.24 13.14
N TRP A 375 0.28 -11.66 13.49
CA TRP A 375 1.59 -12.32 13.37
C TRP A 375 1.97 -13.24 14.54
N THR A 376 1.21 -13.18 15.62
CA THR A 376 1.34 -14.19 16.69
C THR A 376 0.75 -15.52 16.20
N PRO A 377 1.48 -16.64 16.31
CA PRO A 377 0.97 -17.97 15.96
C PRO A 377 -0.30 -18.36 16.74
#